data_5d0adc867de901429f6972e3558da059
#
_entry.id   5d0adc867de901429f6972e3558da059
#
_cell.length_a   1.000
_cell.length_b   1.000
_cell.length_c   1.000
_cell.angle_alpha   90.00
_cell.angle_beta   90.00
_cell.angle_gamma   90.00
#
_symmetry.space_group_name_H-M   'P 1'
#
loop_
_entity.id
_entity.type
_entity.pdbx_description
1 polymer ?
#
loop_
_entity_poly.entity_id
_entity_poly.type
_entity_poly.pdbx_seq_one_letter_code
_entity_poly.pdbx_strand_id
1 'polypeptide(L)'
;MMMRRLLPRFHLPVLLALLIIGASWSAPSLARPQPGHFVASPQQQAMVDDLERRTFEWFWQTADPKTGLVPDSAPGHSFSSIAAVGFGLTAYGVGVERGYITREQAVQRTLATLRFFHDAAQNDSEDDATGYHGFYYHFLDMETGHRAGRYVELSSVDTTLLLGGVLFAESFYERDTPQEQQIRQLADEIYRAVDWPWMQPRAPLISMGWTPGGRFIPADWKGYDEGMLVYVLALGSPTHPIKDGAWQAWCATYQATWGTFEGQTFLNFAPLFGHQYSQTWIDFRGIRDAWSRQHDLDYFQNSRRAALSQRAYAIANPQHWTGYGANVWGLTASNGPGGLIVKGAHGERTFYGYTARGAGLDDITDDGTIAPTAAGGSIAFAPEIVVPALAEMKRRYGGAIYNKYGFVDAFNPSFHTKTELRTGRLVPGLGWVDSVQLGIDQGPIVLMIENWRSDFVWKVMRRNPYIRKGLQRAGFTGGWLEQPVTPP
;
A
#
# COMPACT_ATOMS: atom_id res chain seq x y z
N MET A 1 -90.82 7.87 -8.36
CA MET A 1 -91.88 7.49 -9.33
C MET A 1 -91.36 6.28 -10.09
N MET A 2 -92.06 5.17 -9.89
CA MET A 2 -92.20 3.94 -10.68
C MET A 2 -90.95 3.32 -11.31
N MET A 3 -90.54 2.23 -10.75
CA MET A 3 -90.95 0.83 -11.02
C MET A 3 -90.81 0.38 -12.48
N ARG A 4 -89.92 -0.59 -12.74
CA ARG A 4 -90.35 -1.96 -13.09
C ARG A 4 -89.13 -2.92 -13.18
N ARG A 5 -89.34 -4.02 -12.55
CA ARG A 5 -88.57 -5.28 -12.55
C ARG A 5 -88.59 -5.92 -13.92
N LEU A 6 -87.59 -6.77 -14.22
CA LEU A 6 -87.80 -8.14 -14.69
C LEU A 6 -86.45 -8.90 -14.83
N LEU A 7 -86.30 -9.96 -14.06
CA LEU A 7 -85.39 -11.11 -14.26
C LEU A 7 -86.16 -12.16 -15.09
N PRO A 8 -85.66 -13.32 -15.48
CA PRO A 8 -84.31 -13.89 -15.60
C PRO A 8 -84.04 -14.63 -16.93
N ARG A 9 -82.90 -15.16 -17.19
CA ARG A 9 -82.69 -16.46 -17.83
C ARG A 9 -81.26 -16.96 -17.70
N PHE A 10 -81.11 -18.12 -17.06
CA PHE A 10 -79.91 -18.92 -16.98
C PHE A 10 -79.47 -19.45 -18.34
N HIS A 11 -78.19 -19.33 -18.69
CA HIS A 11 -77.46 -20.28 -19.52
C HIS A 11 -76.01 -20.44 -19.01
N LEU A 12 -75.70 -21.65 -18.64
CA LEU A 12 -74.36 -22.14 -18.36
C LEU A 12 -73.63 -22.36 -19.67
N PRO A 13 -72.38 -21.99 -19.82
CA PRO A 13 -71.47 -22.81 -20.56
C PRO A 13 -70.11 -23.09 -19.82
N VAL A 14 -69.80 -24.35 -19.79
CA VAL A 14 -68.52 -25.02 -20.05
C VAL A 14 -67.27 -24.24 -19.68
N LEU A 15 -66.63 -24.72 -18.53
CA LEU A 15 -65.25 -24.43 -18.20
C LEU A 15 -64.31 -25.04 -19.24
N LEU A 16 -63.61 -24.17 -19.98
CA LEU A 16 -62.39 -24.56 -20.71
C LEU A 16 -61.18 -24.12 -19.86
N ALA A 17 -60.54 -25.08 -19.22
CA ALA A 17 -59.30 -24.85 -18.48
C ALA A 17 -58.14 -24.66 -19.46
N LEU A 18 -57.71 -23.41 -19.65
CA LEU A 18 -56.46 -23.10 -20.32
C LEU A 18 -55.29 -23.23 -19.32
N LEU A 19 -54.53 -24.31 -19.45
CA LEU A 19 -53.23 -24.47 -18.83
C LEU A 19 -52.26 -23.46 -19.45
N ILE A 20 -51.99 -22.34 -18.75
CA ILE A 20 -50.91 -21.43 -19.08
C ILE A 20 -49.66 -22.05 -18.52
N ILE A 21 -48.86 -22.72 -19.35
CA ILE A 21 -47.49 -23.10 -19.04
C ILE A 21 -46.66 -21.80 -19.04
N GLY A 22 -46.44 -21.27 -17.85
CA GLY A 22 -45.49 -20.16 -17.62
C GLY A 22 -44.07 -20.62 -17.90
N ALA A 23 -43.60 -20.41 -19.12
CA ALA A 23 -42.19 -20.48 -19.42
C ALA A 23 -41.50 -19.28 -18.75
N SER A 24 -40.87 -19.50 -17.60
CA SER A 24 -39.98 -18.54 -16.98
C SER A 24 -38.75 -18.36 -17.88
N TRP A 25 -38.80 -17.33 -18.70
CA TRP A 25 -37.60 -16.87 -19.39
C TRP A 25 -36.68 -16.25 -18.35
N SER A 26 -35.73 -17.04 -17.80
CA SER A 26 -34.58 -16.52 -17.13
C SER A 26 -33.73 -15.80 -18.16
N ALA A 27 -33.74 -14.46 -18.13
CA ALA A 27 -32.82 -13.68 -18.92
C ALA A 27 -31.40 -14.16 -18.60
N PRO A 28 -30.53 -14.42 -19.59
CA PRO A 28 -29.15 -14.76 -19.31
C PRO A 28 -28.55 -13.59 -18.55
N SER A 29 -28.12 -13.85 -17.31
CA SER A 29 -27.27 -12.96 -16.57
C SER A 29 -26.07 -12.67 -17.47
N LEU A 30 -25.95 -11.44 -17.95
CA LEU A 30 -24.74 -10.96 -18.61
C LEU A 30 -23.63 -11.09 -17.57
N ALA A 31 -22.91 -12.21 -17.59
CA ALA A 31 -21.68 -12.37 -16.83
C ALA A 31 -20.82 -11.16 -17.17
N ARG A 32 -20.55 -10.31 -16.17
CA ARG A 32 -19.58 -9.22 -16.33
C ARG A 32 -18.30 -9.85 -16.86
N PRO A 33 -17.65 -9.27 -17.89
CA PRO A 33 -16.38 -9.80 -18.35
C PRO A 33 -15.44 -9.88 -17.15
N GLN A 34 -15.04 -11.07 -16.77
CA GLN A 34 -13.89 -11.25 -15.89
C GLN A 34 -12.73 -10.53 -16.58
N PRO A 35 -11.96 -9.67 -15.90
CA PRO A 35 -10.76 -9.08 -16.48
C PRO A 35 -9.93 -10.25 -17.03
N GLY A 36 -9.67 -10.24 -18.35
CA GLY A 36 -8.90 -11.30 -18.98
C GLY A 36 -7.61 -11.50 -18.20
N HIS A 37 -7.29 -12.75 -17.86
CA HIS A 37 -6.10 -13.06 -17.06
C HIS A 37 -4.89 -12.57 -17.86
N PHE A 38 -4.25 -11.45 -17.45
CA PHE A 38 -3.06 -10.94 -18.11
C PHE A 38 -1.95 -11.98 -17.99
N VAL A 39 -1.42 -12.41 -19.12
CA VAL A 39 -0.29 -13.32 -19.19
C VAL A 39 0.89 -12.54 -19.73
N ALA A 40 1.90 -12.35 -18.90
CA ALA A 40 3.15 -11.72 -19.32
C ALA A 40 3.89 -12.62 -20.33
N SER A 41 4.47 -12.01 -21.36
CA SER A 41 5.34 -12.73 -22.27
C SER A 41 6.59 -13.25 -21.53
N PRO A 42 7.30 -14.28 -22.06
CA PRO A 42 8.53 -14.79 -21.42
C PRO A 42 9.57 -13.68 -21.14
N GLN A 43 9.71 -12.72 -22.04
CA GLN A 43 10.61 -11.59 -21.84
C GLN A 43 10.14 -10.64 -20.71
N GLN A 44 8.85 -10.37 -20.64
CA GLN A 44 8.27 -9.57 -19.56
C GLN A 44 8.39 -10.29 -18.21
N GLN A 45 8.16 -11.61 -18.19
CA GLN A 45 8.33 -12.42 -16.99
C GLN A 45 9.77 -12.36 -16.49
N ALA A 46 10.76 -12.57 -17.36
CA ALA A 46 12.18 -12.49 -17.02
C ALA A 46 12.58 -11.09 -16.50
N MET A 47 11.97 -10.02 -17.03
CA MET A 47 12.20 -8.66 -16.56
C MET A 47 11.64 -8.45 -15.15
N VAL A 48 10.45 -8.97 -14.87
CA VAL A 48 9.82 -8.87 -13.53
C VAL A 48 10.58 -9.74 -12.53
N ASP A 49 11.07 -10.92 -12.92
CA ASP A 49 11.92 -11.78 -12.08
C ASP A 49 13.24 -11.08 -11.70
N ASP A 50 13.89 -10.43 -12.67
CA ASP A 50 15.10 -9.64 -12.41
C ASP A 50 14.83 -8.44 -11.50
N LEU A 51 13.71 -7.74 -11.70
CA LEU A 51 13.32 -6.61 -10.84
C LEU A 51 13.07 -7.06 -9.41
N GLU A 52 12.26 -8.08 -9.20
CA GLU A 52 11.94 -8.61 -7.86
C GLU A 52 13.20 -9.03 -7.12
N ARG A 53 14.07 -9.80 -7.77
CA ARG A 53 15.34 -10.23 -7.19
C ARG A 53 16.22 -9.07 -6.79
N ARG A 54 16.39 -8.04 -7.66
CA ARG A 54 17.21 -6.86 -7.37
C ARG A 54 16.64 -6.05 -6.22
N THR A 55 15.32 -5.90 -6.17
CA THR A 55 14.62 -5.19 -5.10
C THR A 55 14.72 -5.97 -3.78
N PHE A 56 14.61 -7.29 -3.80
CA PHE A 56 14.91 -8.13 -2.63
C PHE A 56 16.37 -7.98 -2.16
N GLU A 57 17.34 -7.98 -3.09
CA GLU A 57 18.77 -7.82 -2.78
C GLU A 57 19.05 -6.46 -2.11
N TRP A 58 18.27 -5.43 -2.41
CA TRP A 58 18.37 -4.14 -1.71
C TRP A 58 18.15 -4.33 -0.21
N PHE A 59 17.03 -4.92 0.21
CA PHE A 59 16.75 -5.18 1.62
C PHE A 59 17.80 -6.10 2.26
N TRP A 60 18.16 -7.16 1.56
CA TRP A 60 19.08 -8.17 2.10
C TRP A 60 20.48 -7.64 2.33
N GLN A 61 20.97 -6.80 1.43
CA GLN A 61 22.35 -6.31 1.44
C GLN A 61 22.55 -5.01 2.22
N THR A 62 21.50 -4.18 2.36
CA THR A 62 21.60 -2.87 3.02
C THR A 62 21.21 -2.90 4.50
N ALA A 63 20.36 -3.84 4.91
CA ALA A 63 19.98 -3.99 6.31
C ALA A 63 21.17 -4.40 7.18
N ASP A 64 21.30 -3.78 8.36
CA ASP A 64 22.28 -4.18 9.36
C ASP A 64 22.01 -5.62 9.83
N PRO A 65 23.00 -6.54 9.75
CA PRO A 65 22.77 -7.93 10.08
C PRO A 65 22.62 -8.20 11.61
N LYS A 66 22.99 -7.25 12.48
CA LYS A 66 22.92 -7.42 13.92
C LYS A 66 21.60 -6.90 14.50
N THR A 67 21.13 -5.76 13.99
CA THR A 67 19.93 -5.08 14.47
C THR A 67 18.74 -5.30 13.56
N GLY A 68 18.98 -5.64 12.29
CA GLY A 68 17.94 -5.71 11.26
C GLY A 68 17.41 -4.34 10.80
N LEU A 69 18.02 -3.25 11.27
CA LEU A 69 17.67 -1.91 10.81
C LEU A 69 17.93 -1.77 9.31
N VAL A 70 16.96 -1.24 8.59
CA VAL A 70 17.01 -1.01 7.14
C VAL A 70 17.17 0.49 6.91
N PRO A 71 18.18 0.95 6.13
CA PRO A 71 18.33 2.37 5.86
C PRO A 71 17.10 2.92 5.12
N ASP A 72 16.78 4.19 5.37
CA ASP A 72 15.73 4.88 4.61
C ASP A 72 16.07 4.92 3.11
N SER A 73 17.33 5.20 2.81
CA SER A 73 17.83 5.25 1.42
C SER A 73 19.23 4.63 1.29
N ALA A 74 19.50 4.06 0.10
CA ALA A 74 20.81 3.54 -0.27
C ALA A 74 21.02 3.65 -1.80
N PRO A 75 22.30 3.79 -2.27
CA PRO A 75 23.54 3.81 -1.50
C PRO A 75 23.78 5.13 -0.77
N GLY A 76 24.62 5.10 0.24
CA GLY A 76 25.04 6.26 1.03
C GLY A 76 24.77 6.07 2.52
N HIS A 77 25.11 7.11 3.30
CA HIS A 77 24.76 7.15 4.72
C HIS A 77 23.32 7.66 4.87
N SER A 78 22.54 6.95 5.64
CA SER A 78 21.16 7.29 5.95
C SER A 78 20.81 6.83 7.36
N PHE A 79 19.78 7.39 7.96
CA PHE A 79 19.10 6.82 9.11
C PHE A 79 18.27 5.60 8.69
N SER A 80 17.81 4.81 9.65
CA SER A 80 16.87 3.71 9.40
C SER A 80 15.43 4.23 9.31
N SER A 81 14.67 3.75 8.34
CA SER A 81 13.21 3.88 8.32
C SER A 81 12.56 2.63 8.91
N ILE A 82 11.74 2.77 9.95
CA ILE A 82 11.05 1.62 10.55
C ILE A 82 10.03 1.00 9.60
N ALA A 83 9.43 1.80 8.70
CA ALA A 83 8.58 1.28 7.62
C ALA A 83 9.36 0.36 6.68
N ALA A 84 10.56 0.78 6.28
CA ALA A 84 11.45 -0.05 5.46
C ALA A 84 11.84 -1.36 6.17
N VAL A 85 11.99 -1.35 7.50
CA VAL A 85 12.20 -2.59 8.28
C VAL A 85 11.00 -3.53 8.15
N GLY A 86 9.77 -3.01 8.24
CA GLY A 86 8.56 -3.81 8.08
C GLY A 86 8.46 -4.47 6.70
N PHE A 87 8.75 -3.72 5.64
CA PHE A 87 8.85 -4.25 4.28
C PHE A 87 9.98 -5.29 4.18
N GLY A 88 11.14 -5.04 4.79
CA GLY A 88 12.29 -5.95 4.82
C GLY A 88 11.97 -7.29 5.47
N LEU A 89 11.30 -7.29 6.64
CA LEU A 89 10.85 -8.51 7.31
C LEU A 89 9.97 -9.37 6.39
N THR A 90 9.08 -8.74 5.64
CA THR A 90 8.22 -9.44 4.69
C THR A 90 8.99 -9.90 3.45
N ALA A 91 9.93 -9.08 2.95
CA ALA A 91 10.79 -9.42 1.83
C ALA A 91 11.68 -10.64 2.11
N TYR A 92 12.10 -10.87 3.38
CA TYR A 92 12.84 -12.09 3.73
C TYR A 92 12.01 -13.35 3.51
N GLY A 93 10.70 -13.30 3.77
CA GLY A 93 9.79 -14.38 3.42
C GLY A 93 9.70 -14.62 1.91
N VAL A 94 9.62 -13.55 1.11
CA VAL A 94 9.69 -13.65 -0.36
C VAL A 94 11.01 -14.25 -0.79
N GLY A 95 12.14 -13.85 -0.18
CA GLY A 95 13.45 -14.40 -0.46
C GLY A 95 13.55 -15.91 -0.23
N VAL A 96 12.88 -16.43 0.79
CA VAL A 96 12.76 -17.88 1.07
C VAL A 96 11.89 -18.56 0.01
N GLU A 97 10.71 -18.00 -0.30
CA GLU A 97 9.78 -18.56 -1.29
C GLU A 97 10.40 -18.63 -2.69
N ARG A 98 11.20 -17.64 -3.04
CA ARG A 98 11.90 -17.56 -4.32
C ARG A 98 13.26 -18.26 -4.35
N GLY A 99 13.73 -18.79 -3.21
CA GLY A 99 15.04 -19.43 -3.10
C GLY A 99 16.23 -18.47 -3.25
N TYR A 100 16.05 -17.18 -2.99
CA TYR A 100 17.14 -16.20 -2.99
C TYR A 100 18.02 -16.32 -1.74
N ILE A 101 17.44 -16.75 -0.64
CA ILE A 101 18.08 -17.07 0.63
C ILE A 101 17.50 -18.35 1.20
N THR A 102 18.23 -19.00 2.13
CA THR A 102 17.67 -20.13 2.86
C THR A 102 16.73 -19.66 3.97
N ARG A 103 15.84 -20.56 4.42
CA ARG A 103 14.94 -20.26 5.54
C ARG A 103 15.73 -19.98 6.81
N GLU A 104 16.84 -20.68 7.05
CA GLU A 104 17.71 -20.49 8.20
C GLU A 104 18.35 -19.08 8.20
N GLN A 105 18.77 -18.59 7.03
CA GLN A 105 19.28 -17.23 6.89
C GLN A 105 18.19 -16.19 7.21
N ALA A 106 16.97 -16.40 6.69
CA ALA A 106 15.84 -15.54 6.98
C ALA A 106 15.48 -15.55 8.48
N VAL A 107 15.43 -16.74 9.12
CA VAL A 107 15.18 -16.89 10.56
C VAL A 107 16.19 -16.09 11.38
N GLN A 108 17.49 -16.19 11.08
CA GLN A 108 18.52 -15.47 11.82
C GLN A 108 18.35 -13.94 11.71
N ARG A 109 18.10 -13.44 10.50
CA ARG A 109 17.89 -12.01 10.27
C ARG A 109 16.61 -11.51 10.96
N THR A 110 15.51 -12.25 10.83
CA THR A 110 14.23 -11.92 11.47
C THR A 110 14.36 -11.90 12.99
N LEU A 111 15.05 -12.88 13.59
CA LEU A 111 15.30 -12.90 15.03
C LEU A 111 16.11 -11.69 15.49
N ALA A 112 17.16 -11.31 14.76
CA ALA A 112 17.94 -10.13 15.08
C ALA A 112 17.06 -8.87 15.09
N THR A 113 16.22 -8.71 14.08
CA THR A 113 15.30 -7.58 13.96
C THR A 113 14.27 -7.55 15.10
N LEU A 114 13.62 -8.68 15.37
CA LEU A 114 12.56 -8.72 16.40
C LEU A 114 13.13 -8.53 17.81
N ARG A 115 14.31 -9.09 18.11
CA ARG A 115 14.98 -8.84 19.39
C ARG A 115 15.32 -7.37 19.56
N PHE A 116 15.85 -6.72 18.52
CA PHE A 116 16.14 -5.29 18.56
C PHE A 116 14.91 -4.46 18.95
N PHE A 117 13.78 -4.66 18.28
CA PHE A 117 12.57 -3.89 18.55
C PHE A 117 11.89 -4.28 19.87
N HIS A 118 11.97 -5.55 20.27
CA HIS A 118 11.44 -6.01 21.55
C HIS A 118 12.21 -5.42 22.75
N ASP A 119 13.53 -5.39 22.66
CA ASP A 119 14.41 -4.93 23.74
C ASP A 119 14.67 -3.41 23.68
N ALA A 120 14.09 -2.71 22.69
CA ALA A 120 14.29 -1.31 22.43
C ALA A 120 13.86 -0.40 23.58
N ALA A 121 14.58 0.69 23.80
CA ALA A 121 14.28 1.67 24.84
C ALA A 121 12.93 2.36 24.57
N GLN A 122 11.94 2.09 25.42
CA GLN A 122 10.60 2.65 25.37
C GLN A 122 10.43 3.67 26.52
N ASN A 123 10.67 4.95 26.24
CA ASN A 123 10.55 6.02 27.22
C ASN A 123 10.33 7.37 26.53
N ASP A 124 10.09 8.45 27.29
CA ASP A 124 9.81 9.80 26.80
C ASP A 124 11.08 10.68 26.65
N SER A 125 12.28 10.08 26.69
CA SER A 125 13.55 10.79 26.47
C SER A 125 13.62 11.39 25.06
N GLU A 126 14.18 12.57 24.96
CA GLU A 126 14.43 13.22 23.68
C GLU A 126 15.53 12.54 22.86
N ASP A 127 16.53 11.96 23.51
CA ASP A 127 17.77 11.51 22.85
C ASP A 127 18.00 9.99 22.92
N ASP A 128 17.56 9.30 24.01
CA ASP A 128 17.92 7.92 24.31
C ASP A 128 16.73 6.95 24.17
N ALA A 129 15.73 7.29 23.35
CA ALA A 129 14.56 6.45 23.12
C ALA A 129 14.51 5.94 21.67
N THR A 130 14.07 4.69 21.51
CA THR A 130 13.73 4.08 20.22
C THR A 130 12.23 4.18 19.96
N GLY A 131 11.44 4.24 21.04
CA GLY A 131 10.00 4.35 20.99
C GLY A 131 9.38 4.76 22.32
N TYR A 132 8.03 4.82 22.36
CA TYR A 132 7.24 5.11 23.56
C TYR A 132 5.82 4.55 23.42
N HIS A 133 5.25 3.99 24.46
CA HIS A 133 3.93 3.35 24.44
C HIS A 133 3.77 2.25 23.36
N GLY A 134 4.86 1.56 23.02
CA GLY A 134 4.86 0.54 21.98
C GLY A 134 4.91 1.07 20.55
N PHE A 135 4.85 2.39 20.35
CA PHE A 135 5.15 3.03 19.07
C PHE A 135 6.64 3.32 18.95
N TYR A 136 7.12 3.46 17.71
CA TYR A 136 8.52 3.73 17.42
C TYR A 136 8.68 5.05 16.65
N TYR A 137 9.86 5.68 16.80
CA TYR A 137 10.18 6.87 16.02
C TYR A 137 10.32 6.52 14.54
N HIS A 138 9.80 7.38 13.68
CA HIS A 138 9.81 7.24 12.22
C HIS A 138 11.18 6.84 11.69
N PHE A 139 12.21 7.58 12.12
CA PHE A 139 13.58 7.33 11.76
C PHE A 139 14.45 7.05 12.99
N LEU A 140 15.29 6.04 12.87
CA LEU A 140 16.25 5.64 13.90
C LEU A 140 17.68 5.81 13.38
N ASP A 141 18.57 6.23 14.24
CA ASP A 141 20.01 6.22 13.97
C ASP A 141 20.49 4.78 13.78
N MET A 142 21.24 4.52 12.73
CA MET A 142 21.68 3.15 12.35
C MET A 142 22.67 2.53 13.34
N GLU A 143 23.41 3.33 14.12
CA GLU A 143 24.43 2.85 15.05
C GLU A 143 23.85 2.64 16.45
N THR A 144 23.06 3.60 16.94
CA THR A 144 22.51 3.57 18.31
C THR A 144 21.14 2.92 18.39
N GLY A 145 20.38 2.93 17.30
CA GLY A 145 18.98 2.50 17.26
C GLY A 145 18.01 3.47 17.92
N HIS A 146 18.47 4.64 18.35
CA HIS A 146 17.62 5.66 18.96
C HIS A 146 17.06 6.61 17.90
N ARG A 147 16.16 7.49 18.31
CA ARG A 147 15.56 8.54 17.49
C ARG A 147 16.61 9.31 16.69
N ALA A 148 16.50 9.36 15.37
CA ALA A 148 17.50 9.93 14.47
C ALA A 148 17.60 11.48 14.49
N GLY A 149 16.92 12.15 15.40
CA GLY A 149 17.02 13.60 15.59
C GLY A 149 15.76 14.23 16.15
N ARG A 150 15.88 15.43 16.70
CA ARG A 150 14.82 16.10 17.47
C ARG A 150 13.54 16.44 16.69
N TYR A 151 13.58 16.43 15.37
CA TYR A 151 12.40 16.68 14.51
C TYR A 151 11.68 15.40 14.08
N VAL A 152 12.25 14.24 14.40
CA VAL A 152 11.64 12.94 14.09
C VAL A 152 10.53 12.67 15.09
N GLU A 153 9.33 12.45 14.61
CA GLU A 153 8.17 12.09 15.40
C GLU A 153 8.12 10.60 15.72
N LEU A 154 7.43 10.27 16.79
CA LEU A 154 6.89 8.94 17.03
C LEU A 154 5.73 8.73 16.07
N SER A 155 5.90 7.88 15.07
CA SER A 155 4.95 7.77 13.97
C SER A 155 3.97 6.63 14.18
N SER A 156 2.68 6.91 14.03
CA SER A 156 1.66 5.86 14.09
C SER A 156 1.61 5.02 12.82
N VAL A 157 1.77 5.61 11.64
CA VAL A 157 1.71 4.86 10.38
C VAL A 157 2.98 4.03 10.14
N ASP A 158 4.17 4.60 10.39
CA ASP A 158 5.42 3.86 10.17
C ASP A 158 5.57 2.72 11.18
N THR A 159 5.14 2.92 12.44
CA THR A 159 4.99 1.82 13.40
C THR A 159 4.04 0.75 12.85
N THR A 160 2.95 1.14 12.22
CA THR A 160 1.99 0.19 11.63
C THR A 160 2.59 -0.58 10.45
N LEU A 161 3.38 0.06 9.60
CA LEU A 161 4.09 -0.60 8.51
C LEU A 161 5.16 -1.58 9.04
N LEU A 162 5.88 -1.22 10.11
CA LEU A 162 6.75 -2.13 10.83
C LEU A 162 5.97 -3.35 11.33
N LEU A 163 4.83 -3.13 11.98
CA LEU A 163 3.97 -4.19 12.50
C LEU A 163 3.39 -5.07 11.39
N GLY A 164 3.17 -4.56 10.19
CA GLY A 164 2.83 -5.37 9.02
C GLY A 164 3.86 -6.46 8.77
N GLY A 165 5.15 -6.12 8.82
CA GLY A 165 6.25 -7.08 8.70
C GLY A 165 6.40 -7.99 9.92
N VAL A 166 6.19 -7.48 11.13
CA VAL A 166 6.21 -8.26 12.38
C VAL A 166 5.13 -9.34 12.37
N LEU A 167 3.89 -8.99 12.02
CA LEU A 167 2.76 -9.95 11.94
C LEU A 167 2.89 -10.89 10.74
N PHE A 168 3.54 -10.46 9.66
CA PHE A 168 3.92 -11.38 8.59
C PHE A 168 4.91 -12.43 9.10
N ALA A 169 5.95 -12.03 9.83
CA ALA A 169 6.92 -12.96 10.41
C ALA A 169 6.25 -13.93 11.39
N GLU A 170 5.36 -13.46 12.27
CA GLU A 170 4.55 -14.30 13.16
C GLU A 170 3.80 -15.41 12.40
N SER A 171 3.20 -15.04 11.27
CA SER A 171 2.34 -15.95 10.49
C SER A 171 3.10 -16.83 9.50
N PHE A 172 4.31 -16.44 9.10
CA PHE A 172 5.13 -17.17 8.12
C PHE A 172 6.03 -18.23 8.77
N TYR A 173 6.65 -17.92 9.92
CA TYR A 173 7.56 -18.83 10.62
C TYR A 173 6.78 -19.75 11.55
N GLU A 174 6.23 -20.83 10.99
CA GLU A 174 5.27 -21.74 11.66
C GLU A 174 5.85 -23.10 12.07
N ARG A 175 7.14 -23.38 11.72
CA ARG A 175 7.77 -24.64 12.07
C ARG A 175 7.95 -24.77 13.59
N ASP A 176 7.92 -26.01 14.06
CA ASP A 176 8.13 -26.34 15.47
C ASP A 176 9.63 -26.44 15.80
N THR A 177 10.33 -25.31 15.58
CA THR A 177 11.73 -25.14 15.98
C THR A 177 11.82 -24.03 17.03
N PRO A 178 12.78 -24.12 17.98
CA PRO A 178 12.94 -23.09 19.03
C PRO A 178 13.08 -21.66 18.46
N GLN A 179 13.76 -21.51 17.33
CA GLN A 179 13.97 -20.23 16.68
C GLN A 179 12.68 -19.66 16.11
N GLU A 180 11.89 -20.45 15.41
CA GLU A 180 10.63 -19.98 14.85
C GLU A 180 9.54 -19.80 15.94
N GLN A 181 9.55 -20.59 16.99
CA GLN A 181 8.73 -20.34 18.19
C GLN A 181 9.09 -18.99 18.82
N GLN A 182 10.37 -18.66 18.94
CA GLN A 182 10.83 -17.37 19.46
C GLN A 182 10.41 -16.22 18.55
N ILE A 183 10.47 -16.38 17.21
CA ILE A 183 9.94 -15.36 16.27
C ILE A 183 8.48 -15.07 16.57
N ARG A 184 7.64 -16.10 16.68
CA ARG A 184 6.21 -15.92 16.96
C ARG A 184 5.96 -15.22 18.30
N GLN A 185 6.70 -15.61 19.33
CA GLN A 185 6.58 -15.02 20.66
C GLN A 185 6.97 -13.53 20.63
N LEU A 186 8.14 -13.19 20.10
CA LEU A 186 8.60 -11.80 20.04
C LEU A 186 7.67 -10.92 19.20
N ALA A 187 7.19 -11.44 18.08
CA ALA A 187 6.25 -10.72 17.21
C ALA A 187 4.91 -10.44 17.91
N ASP A 188 4.35 -11.43 18.62
CA ASP A 188 3.13 -11.26 19.43
C ASP A 188 3.35 -10.23 20.54
N GLU A 189 4.46 -10.30 21.27
CA GLU A 189 4.80 -9.38 22.36
C GLU A 189 4.96 -7.93 21.86
N ILE A 190 5.68 -7.71 20.75
CA ILE A 190 5.84 -6.39 20.11
C ILE A 190 4.48 -5.81 19.72
N TYR A 191 3.63 -6.58 19.05
CA TYR A 191 2.32 -6.09 18.61
C TYR A 191 1.39 -5.79 19.79
N ARG A 192 1.40 -6.62 20.83
CA ARG A 192 0.56 -6.46 22.02
C ARG A 192 0.97 -5.30 22.91
N ALA A 193 2.21 -4.86 22.83
CA ALA A 193 2.73 -3.72 23.61
C ALA A 193 2.22 -2.37 23.14
N VAL A 194 1.65 -2.27 21.93
CA VAL A 194 1.20 -0.98 21.36
C VAL A 194 -0.06 -0.47 22.04
N ASP A 195 0.04 0.68 22.69
CA ASP A 195 -1.07 1.38 23.36
C ASP A 195 -1.83 2.28 22.37
N TRP A 196 -2.68 1.66 21.54
CA TRP A 196 -3.45 2.38 20.54
C TRP A 196 -4.38 3.47 21.11
N PRO A 197 -5.10 3.28 22.25
CA PRO A 197 -5.88 4.32 22.88
C PRO A 197 -5.07 5.56 23.27
N TRP A 198 -3.80 5.40 23.69
CA TRP A 198 -2.94 6.54 23.98
C TRP A 198 -2.70 7.43 22.75
N MET A 199 -2.59 6.84 21.55
CA MET A 199 -2.42 7.57 20.28
C MET A 199 -3.72 8.24 19.80
N GLN A 200 -4.80 8.24 20.61
CA GLN A 200 -6.09 8.90 20.32
C GLN A 200 -6.36 10.13 21.20
N PRO A 201 -5.52 11.18 21.20
CA PRO A 201 -5.78 12.38 22.00
C PRO A 201 -7.08 13.10 21.57
N ARG A 202 -7.53 12.85 20.36
CA ARG A 202 -8.77 13.36 19.75
C ARG A 202 -9.66 12.20 19.29
N ALA A 203 -9.89 11.23 20.19
CA ALA A 203 -10.72 10.07 19.89
C ALA A 203 -12.04 10.46 19.19
N PRO A 204 -12.54 9.66 18.25
CA PRO A 204 -12.12 8.29 17.93
C PRO A 204 -11.01 8.18 16.87
N LEU A 205 -10.44 9.29 16.40
CA LEU A 205 -9.38 9.29 15.41
C LEU A 205 -8.00 9.03 16.05
N ILE A 206 -7.09 8.46 15.27
CA ILE A 206 -5.70 8.20 15.66
C ILE A 206 -4.82 9.35 15.17
N SER A 207 -4.03 9.92 16.06
CA SER A 207 -3.06 10.97 15.72
C SER A 207 -2.00 10.43 14.75
N MET A 208 -1.53 11.27 13.83
CA MET A 208 -0.41 10.92 12.96
C MET A 208 0.88 10.65 13.71
N GLY A 209 1.04 11.23 14.92
CA GLY A 209 2.22 10.99 15.73
C GLY A 209 2.30 11.83 16.99
N TRP A 210 3.44 11.69 17.67
CA TRP A 210 3.76 12.37 18.91
C TRP A 210 5.25 12.78 18.94
N THR A 211 5.58 13.81 19.71
CA THR A 211 6.96 14.24 19.96
C THR A 211 7.21 14.39 21.46
N PRO A 212 8.44 14.15 21.95
CA PRO A 212 8.78 14.37 23.34
C PRO A 212 8.35 15.75 23.85
N GLY A 213 8.04 15.81 25.17
CA GLY A 213 7.39 16.97 25.78
C GLY A 213 5.85 16.94 25.68
N GLY A 214 5.28 15.75 25.37
CA GLY A 214 3.82 15.50 25.47
C GLY A 214 2.99 16.04 24.32
N ARG A 215 3.59 16.29 23.15
CA ARG A 215 2.89 16.94 22.03
C ARG A 215 2.49 15.95 20.95
N PHE A 216 1.19 15.68 20.83
CA PHE A 216 0.63 15.01 19.66
C PHE A 216 0.64 15.94 18.44
N ILE A 217 0.96 15.40 17.28
CA ILE A 217 0.81 16.12 16.01
C ILE A 217 -0.63 16.58 15.85
N PRO A 218 -0.90 17.84 15.46
CA PRO A 218 -2.26 18.39 15.34
C PRO A 218 -2.97 17.91 14.05
N ALA A 219 -2.73 16.66 13.67
CA ALA A 219 -3.33 15.98 12.54
C ALA A 219 -3.64 14.53 12.91
N ASP A 220 -4.79 14.04 12.43
CA ASP A 220 -5.27 12.68 12.65
C ASP A 220 -5.46 11.99 11.30
N TRP A 221 -5.28 10.66 11.28
CA TRP A 221 -5.63 9.84 10.14
C TRP A 221 -7.13 9.91 9.91
N LYS A 222 -7.54 10.44 8.77
CA LYS A 222 -8.94 10.66 8.43
C LYS A 222 -9.15 10.72 6.92
N GLY A 223 -10.01 9.86 6.41
CA GLY A 223 -10.25 9.73 4.98
C GLY A 223 -9.43 8.59 4.37
N TYR A 224 -9.66 8.33 3.10
CA TYR A 224 -8.98 7.26 2.38
C TYR A 224 -7.52 7.64 2.10
N ASP A 225 -6.61 6.94 2.73
CA ASP A 225 -5.17 7.07 2.61
C ASP A 225 -4.46 5.78 3.09
N GLU A 226 -3.17 5.80 3.33
CA GLU A 226 -2.38 4.69 3.87
C GLU A 226 -2.73 4.30 5.31
N GLY A 227 -3.42 5.17 6.04
CA GLY A 227 -3.86 4.95 7.43
C GLY A 227 -4.88 3.82 7.60
N MET A 228 -5.37 3.21 6.53
CA MET A 228 -6.28 2.06 6.59
C MET A 228 -5.73 0.93 7.46
N LEU A 229 -4.45 0.57 7.29
CA LEU A 229 -3.79 -0.47 8.08
C LEU A 229 -3.68 -0.07 9.56
N VAL A 230 -3.49 1.22 9.88
CA VAL A 230 -3.46 1.74 11.26
C VAL A 230 -4.75 1.36 12.00
N TYR A 231 -5.91 1.63 11.40
CA TYR A 231 -7.20 1.31 12.01
C TYR A 231 -7.47 -0.20 12.11
N VAL A 232 -7.08 -0.98 11.10
CA VAL A 232 -7.24 -2.43 11.14
C VAL A 232 -6.41 -3.04 12.28
N LEU A 233 -5.15 -2.65 12.44
CA LEU A 233 -4.30 -3.15 13.53
C LEU A 233 -4.77 -2.64 14.89
N ALA A 234 -5.13 -1.38 15.02
CA ALA A 234 -5.62 -0.81 16.27
C ALA A 234 -6.93 -1.48 16.74
N LEU A 235 -7.84 -1.81 15.83
CA LEU A 235 -9.07 -2.56 16.13
C LEU A 235 -8.76 -4.04 16.44
N GLY A 236 -7.76 -4.62 15.81
CA GLY A 236 -7.36 -6.02 15.99
C GLY A 236 -6.62 -6.31 17.28
N SER A 237 -6.06 -5.30 17.95
CA SER A 237 -5.26 -5.46 19.16
C SER A 237 -5.97 -6.32 20.23
N PRO A 238 -5.29 -7.30 20.82
CA PRO A 238 -5.85 -8.11 21.88
C PRO A 238 -5.76 -7.46 23.27
N THR A 239 -4.85 -6.51 23.46
CA THR A 239 -4.51 -5.88 24.74
C THR A 239 -5.04 -4.45 24.87
N HIS A 240 -4.78 -3.61 23.87
CA HIS A 240 -5.11 -2.20 23.87
C HIS A 240 -5.90 -1.80 22.60
N PRO A 241 -7.07 -2.42 22.33
CA PRO A 241 -7.82 -2.08 21.13
C PRO A 241 -8.49 -0.71 21.26
N ILE A 242 -8.57 0.00 20.15
CA ILE A 242 -9.44 1.18 20.05
C ILE A 242 -10.92 0.77 20.05
N LYS A 243 -11.80 1.72 20.36
CA LYS A 243 -13.25 1.48 20.43
C LYS A 243 -13.85 1.27 19.04
N ASP A 244 -14.94 0.50 19.00
CA ASP A 244 -15.78 0.40 17.82
C ASP A 244 -16.30 1.79 17.42
N GLY A 245 -16.47 2.01 16.11
CA GLY A 245 -16.83 3.33 15.57
C GLY A 245 -15.64 4.15 15.06
N ALA A 246 -14.41 3.81 15.43
CA ALA A 246 -13.22 4.51 14.93
C ALA A 246 -13.04 4.36 13.42
N TRP A 247 -13.34 3.17 12.86
CA TRP A 247 -13.34 2.95 11.41
C TRP A 247 -14.34 3.86 10.69
N GLN A 248 -15.56 3.98 11.21
CA GLN A 248 -16.59 4.83 10.64
C GLN A 248 -16.19 6.31 10.69
N ALA A 249 -15.52 6.73 11.77
CA ALA A 249 -14.99 8.08 11.89
C ALA A 249 -13.87 8.35 10.88
N TRP A 250 -12.98 7.37 10.63
CA TRP A 250 -11.98 7.46 9.58
C TRP A 250 -12.62 7.57 8.19
N CYS A 251 -13.67 6.80 7.90
CA CYS A 251 -14.42 6.86 6.65
C CYS A 251 -15.28 8.14 6.47
N ALA A 252 -15.42 8.99 7.49
CA ALA A 252 -16.43 10.07 7.50
C ALA A 252 -16.24 11.10 6.37
N THR A 253 -15.05 11.22 5.78
CA THR A 253 -14.77 12.15 4.69
C THR A 253 -14.81 11.52 3.30
N TYR A 254 -15.08 10.23 3.18
CA TYR A 254 -15.05 9.48 1.92
C TYR A 254 -15.93 10.09 0.82
N GLN A 255 -17.10 10.64 1.21
CA GLN A 255 -18.00 11.27 0.24
C GLN A 255 -17.35 12.45 -0.48
N ALA A 256 -16.45 13.17 0.17
CA ALA A 256 -15.75 14.31 -0.43
C ALA A 256 -14.70 13.87 -1.47
N THR A 257 -14.12 12.68 -1.30
CA THR A 257 -13.09 12.15 -2.19
C THR A 257 -13.62 11.10 -3.19
N TRP A 258 -14.92 10.73 -3.08
CA TRP A 258 -15.57 9.85 -4.05
C TRP A 258 -15.93 10.61 -5.32
N GLY A 259 -15.35 10.27 -6.44
CA GLY A 259 -15.65 10.93 -7.69
C GLY A 259 -14.92 10.33 -8.88
N THR A 260 -15.14 10.95 -10.05
CA THR A 260 -14.56 10.50 -11.31
C THR A 260 -13.36 11.36 -11.69
N PHE A 261 -12.21 10.72 -11.85
CA PHE A 261 -11.00 11.33 -12.38
C PHE A 261 -10.46 10.46 -13.52
N GLU A 262 -10.12 11.08 -14.66
CA GLU A 262 -9.56 10.40 -15.84
C GLU A 262 -10.35 9.12 -16.23
N GLY A 263 -11.68 9.24 -16.24
CA GLY A 263 -12.59 8.15 -16.66
C GLY A 263 -12.79 7.02 -15.64
N GLN A 264 -12.24 7.12 -14.44
CA GLN A 264 -12.44 6.16 -13.35
C GLN A 264 -13.20 6.81 -12.20
N THR A 265 -14.19 6.08 -11.64
CA THR A 265 -14.91 6.51 -10.42
C THR A 265 -14.42 5.68 -9.24
N PHE A 266 -13.81 6.33 -8.25
CA PHE A 266 -13.18 5.67 -7.10
C PHE A 266 -13.04 6.63 -5.90
N LEU A 267 -12.65 6.13 -4.74
CA LEU A 267 -12.16 6.94 -3.63
C LEU A 267 -10.79 7.48 -4.01
N ASN A 268 -10.74 8.79 -4.26
CA ASN A 268 -9.52 9.44 -4.71
C ASN A 268 -8.56 9.68 -3.55
N PHE A 269 -7.31 9.45 -3.82
CA PHE A 269 -6.12 9.87 -3.09
C PHE A 269 -5.04 10.03 -4.17
N ALA A 270 -4.50 11.23 -4.33
CA ALA A 270 -3.71 11.54 -5.51
C ALA A 270 -2.42 10.73 -5.65
N PRO A 271 -1.57 10.55 -4.60
CA PRO A 271 -0.39 9.68 -4.65
C PRO A 271 -0.74 8.19 -4.62
N LEU A 272 -0.05 7.35 -5.41
CA LEU A 272 -0.38 5.92 -5.45
C LEU A 272 0.02 5.12 -4.21
N PHE A 273 0.95 5.59 -3.38
CA PHE A 273 1.32 4.87 -2.16
C PHE A 273 0.14 4.65 -1.21
N GLY A 274 -0.79 5.61 -1.10
CA GLY A 274 -1.99 5.47 -0.27
C GLY A 274 -2.93 4.36 -0.74
N HIS A 275 -2.84 3.96 -2.01
CA HIS A 275 -3.55 2.80 -2.58
C HIS A 275 -2.79 1.49 -2.42
N GLN A 276 -1.52 1.50 -2.04
CA GLN A 276 -0.61 0.36 -2.08
C GLN A 276 -0.28 -0.19 -0.69
N TYR A 277 0.14 0.66 0.26
CA TYR A 277 0.77 0.21 1.49
C TYR A 277 -0.09 -0.76 2.31
N SER A 278 -1.32 -0.41 2.63
CA SER A 278 -2.22 -1.29 3.37
C SER A 278 -2.50 -2.60 2.63
N GLN A 279 -2.57 -2.55 1.29
CA GLN A 279 -2.86 -3.71 0.45
C GLN A 279 -1.66 -4.63 0.23
N THR A 280 -0.47 -4.22 0.64
CA THR A 280 0.69 -5.09 0.62
C THR A 280 0.47 -6.32 1.51
N TRP A 281 -0.13 -6.10 2.69
CA TRP A 281 -0.39 -7.16 3.69
C TRP A 281 -1.84 -7.62 3.73
N ILE A 282 -2.81 -6.77 3.38
CA ILE A 282 -4.23 -7.11 3.44
C ILE A 282 -4.79 -7.33 2.04
N ASP A 283 -5.33 -8.52 1.81
CA ASP A 283 -6.07 -8.84 0.59
C ASP A 283 -7.50 -8.32 0.69
N PHE A 284 -7.76 -7.18 0.08
CA PHE A 284 -9.11 -6.61 0.05
C PHE A 284 -10.03 -7.18 -1.04
N ARG A 285 -9.59 -8.17 -1.82
CA ARG A 285 -10.42 -8.78 -2.86
C ARG A 285 -11.62 -9.49 -2.25
N GLY A 286 -12.81 -9.04 -2.63
CA GLY A 286 -14.07 -9.67 -2.25
C GLY A 286 -14.50 -9.49 -0.81
N ILE A 287 -13.73 -8.77 0.03
CA ILE A 287 -14.17 -8.34 1.36
C ILE A 287 -14.60 -6.87 1.31
N ARG A 288 -15.66 -6.53 2.03
CA ARG A 288 -16.28 -5.22 1.94
C ARG A 288 -16.76 -4.73 3.30
N ASP A 289 -16.46 -3.48 3.62
CA ASP A 289 -17.05 -2.73 4.72
C ASP A 289 -18.39 -2.10 4.31
N ALA A 290 -18.99 -1.30 5.17
CA ALA A 290 -20.28 -0.67 4.89
C ALA A 290 -20.23 0.27 3.66
N TRP A 291 -19.17 1.08 3.53
CA TRP A 291 -18.99 1.99 2.40
C TRP A 291 -18.83 1.24 1.09
N SER A 292 -17.94 0.27 1.03
CA SER A 292 -17.63 -0.49 -0.17
C SER A 292 -18.80 -1.36 -0.64
N ARG A 293 -19.65 -1.87 0.29
CA ARG A 293 -20.91 -2.52 -0.07
C ARG A 293 -21.90 -1.56 -0.74
N GLN A 294 -22.02 -0.33 -0.21
CA GLN A 294 -22.93 0.69 -0.76
C GLN A 294 -22.53 1.10 -2.18
N HIS A 295 -21.23 1.08 -2.51
CA HIS A 295 -20.71 1.50 -3.80
C HIS A 295 -20.39 0.33 -4.76
N ASP A 296 -20.74 -0.91 -4.37
CA ASP A 296 -20.43 -2.15 -5.11
C ASP A 296 -18.97 -2.22 -5.57
N LEU A 297 -18.06 -1.90 -4.65
CA LEU A 297 -16.61 -1.81 -4.88
C LEU A 297 -15.86 -2.41 -3.69
N ASP A 298 -14.80 -3.16 -3.91
CA ASP A 298 -13.81 -3.45 -2.86
C ASP A 298 -12.58 -2.53 -3.02
N TYR A 299 -11.76 -2.46 -1.96
CA TYR A 299 -10.60 -1.56 -1.99
C TYR A 299 -9.52 -1.99 -2.98
N PHE A 300 -9.48 -3.27 -3.37
CA PHE A 300 -8.60 -3.73 -4.44
C PHE A 300 -9.01 -3.12 -5.79
N GLN A 301 -10.30 -3.15 -6.10
CA GLN A 301 -10.83 -2.50 -7.31
C GLN A 301 -10.67 -0.98 -7.26
N ASN A 302 -10.77 -0.38 -6.07
CA ASN A 302 -10.50 1.04 -5.89
C ASN A 302 -9.05 1.38 -6.31
N SER A 303 -8.07 0.62 -5.83
CA SER A 303 -6.66 0.82 -6.16
C SER A 303 -6.33 0.52 -7.64
N ARG A 304 -7.02 -0.49 -8.21
CA ARG A 304 -6.95 -0.73 -9.65
C ARG A 304 -7.41 0.48 -10.47
N ARG A 305 -8.53 1.09 -10.09
CA ARG A 305 -9.06 2.29 -10.75
C ARG A 305 -8.13 3.48 -10.59
N ALA A 306 -7.49 3.64 -9.44
CA ALA A 306 -6.49 4.68 -9.22
C ALA A 306 -5.27 4.52 -10.16
N ALA A 307 -4.75 3.31 -10.31
CA ALA A 307 -3.64 3.03 -11.24
C ALA A 307 -4.03 3.31 -12.72
N LEU A 308 -5.24 2.89 -13.13
CA LEU A 308 -5.77 3.17 -14.46
C LEU A 308 -5.95 4.67 -14.72
N SER A 309 -6.47 5.39 -13.72
CA SER A 309 -6.68 6.84 -13.74
C SER A 309 -5.35 7.60 -13.89
N GLN A 310 -4.36 7.24 -13.10
CA GLN A 310 -3.06 7.92 -13.15
C GLN A 310 -2.33 7.66 -14.48
N ARG A 311 -2.46 6.46 -15.04
CA ARG A 311 -1.99 6.18 -16.40
C ARG A 311 -2.71 7.03 -17.45
N ALA A 312 -4.03 7.19 -17.33
CA ALA A 312 -4.81 8.01 -18.25
C ALA A 312 -4.40 9.49 -18.17
N TYR A 313 -4.16 10.01 -16.96
CA TYR A 313 -3.58 11.34 -16.75
C TYR A 313 -2.23 11.50 -17.47
N ALA A 314 -1.33 10.53 -17.35
CA ALA A 314 -0.05 10.57 -18.05
C ALA A 314 -0.18 10.50 -19.58
N ILE A 315 -1.21 9.83 -20.10
CA ILE A 315 -1.53 9.82 -21.54
C ILE A 315 -2.05 11.19 -21.98
N ALA A 316 -2.97 11.77 -21.23
CA ALA A 316 -3.51 13.10 -21.49
C ALA A 316 -2.42 14.18 -21.39
N ASN A 317 -1.50 14.01 -20.44
CA ASN A 317 -0.32 14.88 -20.23
C ASN A 317 -0.64 16.37 -20.29
N PRO A 318 -1.56 16.90 -19.47
CA PRO A 318 -2.04 18.28 -19.59
C PRO A 318 -0.95 19.32 -19.36
N GLN A 319 0.11 18.96 -18.64
CA GLN A 319 1.26 19.82 -18.34
C GLN A 319 2.38 19.70 -19.39
N HIS A 320 2.23 18.83 -20.39
CA HIS A 320 3.24 18.60 -21.45
C HIS A 320 4.61 18.19 -20.89
N TRP A 321 4.64 17.28 -19.89
CA TRP A 321 5.87 16.73 -19.35
C TRP A 321 6.55 15.79 -20.34
N THR A 322 7.85 15.91 -20.47
CA THR A 322 8.65 15.02 -21.33
C THR A 322 8.59 13.59 -20.79
N GLY A 323 8.31 12.64 -21.67
CA GLY A 323 8.31 11.22 -21.33
C GLY A 323 6.97 10.65 -20.95
N TYR A 324 6.03 11.42 -20.41
CA TYR A 324 4.71 10.94 -20.03
C TYR A 324 3.98 10.26 -21.18
N GLY A 325 3.26 9.18 -20.87
CA GLY A 325 2.46 8.45 -21.83
C GLY A 325 2.00 7.09 -21.31
N ALA A 326 1.44 6.29 -22.19
CA ALA A 326 0.80 5.01 -21.86
C ALA A 326 1.70 4.00 -21.10
N ASN A 327 3.01 4.06 -21.33
CA ASN A 327 3.98 3.14 -20.75
C ASN A 327 5.11 3.85 -19.97
N VAL A 328 4.95 5.15 -19.68
CA VAL A 328 5.85 5.91 -18.82
C VAL A 328 4.99 6.80 -17.94
N TRP A 329 4.76 6.36 -16.72
CA TRP A 329 3.88 7.02 -15.76
C TRP A 329 4.20 6.54 -14.33
N GLY A 330 3.76 7.29 -13.36
CA GLY A 330 3.83 6.93 -11.94
C GLY A 330 4.11 8.16 -11.07
N LEU A 331 3.10 8.57 -10.30
CA LEU A 331 3.17 9.66 -9.33
C LEU A 331 2.90 9.11 -7.93
N THR A 332 3.86 9.33 -7.04
CA THR A 332 3.78 8.99 -5.63
C THR A 332 4.76 9.84 -4.84
N ALA A 333 4.81 9.69 -3.52
CA ALA A 333 5.88 10.28 -2.73
C ALA A 333 7.23 9.80 -3.26
N SER A 334 8.13 10.71 -3.53
CA SER A 334 9.46 10.41 -4.07
C SER A 334 10.39 11.61 -4.01
N ASN A 335 11.68 11.39 -4.16
CA ASN A 335 12.66 12.45 -4.37
C ASN A 335 12.39 13.21 -5.67
N GLY A 336 13.01 14.37 -5.79
CA GLY A 336 12.97 15.18 -7.00
C GLY A 336 14.17 16.13 -7.10
N PRO A 337 14.25 16.92 -8.18
CA PRO A 337 15.41 17.78 -8.47
C PRO A 337 15.74 18.79 -7.37
N GLY A 338 14.76 19.14 -6.53
CA GLY A 338 14.92 20.14 -5.47
C GLY A 338 13.88 21.27 -5.58
N GLY A 339 13.73 22.06 -4.52
CA GLY A 339 12.77 23.18 -4.49
C GLY A 339 13.20 24.33 -5.42
N LEU A 340 12.91 24.24 -6.71
CA LEU A 340 13.40 25.14 -7.75
C LEU A 340 12.25 25.65 -8.62
N ILE A 341 12.30 26.93 -8.99
CA ILE A 341 11.42 27.52 -10.01
C ILE A 341 12.28 27.78 -11.26
N VAL A 342 11.88 27.16 -12.37
CA VAL A 342 12.61 27.25 -13.64
C VAL A 342 11.73 27.93 -14.68
N LYS A 343 12.27 28.99 -15.32
CA LYS A 343 11.64 29.66 -16.46
C LYS A 343 12.01 28.93 -17.75
N GLY A 344 11.02 28.49 -18.49
CA GLY A 344 11.20 27.78 -19.77
C GLY A 344 10.19 28.16 -20.83
N ALA A 345 10.19 27.46 -21.94
CA ALA A 345 9.30 27.72 -23.07
C ALA A 345 7.79 27.62 -22.73
N HIS A 346 7.46 26.87 -21.66
CA HIS A 346 6.10 26.69 -21.17
C HIS A 346 5.77 27.52 -19.91
N GLY A 347 6.51 28.63 -19.69
CA GLY A 347 6.36 29.50 -18.51
C GLY A 347 7.23 29.08 -17.34
N GLU A 348 6.84 29.51 -16.14
CA GLU A 348 7.50 29.14 -14.90
C GLU A 348 6.98 27.75 -14.45
N ARG A 349 7.92 26.87 -14.09
CA ARG A 349 7.63 25.53 -13.57
C ARG A 349 8.32 25.33 -12.23
N THR A 350 7.57 24.85 -11.25
CA THR A 350 8.11 24.47 -9.95
C THR A 350 8.52 23.00 -9.98
N PHE A 351 9.74 22.71 -9.53
CA PHE A 351 10.24 21.36 -9.32
C PHE A 351 10.48 21.18 -7.82
N TYR A 352 9.98 20.10 -7.28
CA TYR A 352 10.04 19.81 -5.84
C TYR A 352 11.24 18.92 -5.49
N GLY A 353 11.66 18.95 -4.22
CA GLY A 353 12.47 17.91 -3.62
C GLY A 353 11.62 16.67 -3.31
N TYR A 354 11.83 16.05 -2.14
CA TYR A 354 10.91 15.00 -1.70
C TYR A 354 9.51 15.59 -1.48
N THR A 355 8.52 14.98 -2.13
CA THR A 355 7.11 15.38 -1.97
C THR A 355 6.17 14.27 -2.41
N ALA A 356 4.95 14.28 -1.88
CA ALA A 356 3.88 13.37 -2.26
C ALA A 356 3.25 13.83 -3.59
N ARG A 357 3.85 13.42 -4.70
CA ARG A 357 3.31 13.67 -6.05
C ARG A 357 2.10 12.80 -6.31
N GLY A 358 1.14 13.36 -7.01
CA GLY A 358 -0.10 12.65 -7.34
C GLY A 358 -0.95 13.39 -8.35
N ALA A 359 -1.91 12.67 -8.91
CA ALA A 359 -2.97 13.23 -9.73
C ALA A 359 -4.30 12.58 -9.34
N GLY A 360 -5.22 13.37 -8.86
CA GLY A 360 -6.52 12.96 -8.37
C GLY A 360 -7.57 14.05 -8.55
N LEU A 361 -8.78 13.78 -8.08
CA LEU A 361 -9.93 14.66 -8.23
C LEU A 361 -9.71 16.03 -7.58
N ASP A 362 -9.14 16.04 -6.39
CA ASP A 362 -9.03 17.24 -5.54
C ASP A 362 -7.62 17.81 -5.46
N ASP A 363 -6.62 17.07 -5.91
CA ASP A 363 -5.22 17.46 -5.84
C ASP A 363 -4.41 16.95 -7.02
N ILE A 364 -3.60 17.82 -7.60
CA ILE A 364 -2.61 17.49 -8.61
C ILE A 364 -1.29 18.15 -8.20
N THR A 365 -0.39 17.34 -7.64
CA THR A 365 0.99 17.72 -7.38
C THR A 365 1.90 17.01 -8.37
N ASP A 366 2.21 17.69 -9.47
CA ASP A 366 2.95 17.13 -10.60
C ASP A 366 4.00 18.13 -11.11
N ASP A 367 5.25 17.71 -11.11
CA ASP A 367 6.41 18.49 -11.61
C ASP A 367 7.18 17.74 -12.72
N GLY A 368 6.55 16.73 -13.31
CA GLY A 368 7.16 15.90 -14.35
C GLY A 368 8.12 14.83 -13.83
N THR A 369 8.24 14.67 -12.50
CA THR A 369 9.00 13.58 -11.89
C THR A 369 8.20 12.30 -11.92
N ILE A 370 8.84 11.21 -12.34
CA ILE A 370 8.26 9.88 -12.47
C ILE A 370 8.92 8.96 -11.44
N ALA A 371 8.11 8.32 -10.62
CA ALA A 371 8.55 7.33 -9.64
C ALA A 371 8.16 5.91 -10.12
N PRO A 372 9.11 5.05 -10.52
CA PRO A 372 8.81 3.69 -10.99
C PRO A 372 8.06 2.83 -9.97
N THR A 373 8.24 3.10 -8.67
CA THR A 373 7.52 2.42 -7.58
C THR A 373 6.00 2.61 -7.68
N ALA A 374 5.53 3.78 -8.12
CA ALA A 374 4.11 4.04 -8.29
C ALA A 374 3.45 3.04 -9.27
N ALA A 375 4.15 2.71 -10.37
CA ALA A 375 3.73 1.65 -11.27
C ALA A 375 4.01 0.26 -10.65
N GLY A 376 5.24 -0.01 -10.20
CA GLY A 376 5.67 -1.31 -9.68
C GLY A 376 4.83 -1.82 -8.52
N GLY A 377 4.55 -0.97 -7.52
CA GLY A 377 3.68 -1.29 -6.39
C GLY A 377 2.21 -1.50 -6.77
N SER A 378 1.81 -1.13 -7.99
CA SER A 378 0.46 -1.36 -8.52
C SER A 378 0.32 -2.63 -9.35
N ILE A 379 1.37 -3.45 -9.48
CA ILE A 379 1.40 -4.61 -10.39
C ILE A 379 0.29 -5.63 -10.09
N ALA A 380 -0.02 -5.87 -8.82
CA ALA A 380 -1.08 -6.81 -8.44
C ALA A 380 -2.49 -6.28 -8.82
N PHE A 381 -2.67 -4.97 -8.87
CA PHE A 381 -3.96 -4.35 -9.23
C PHE A 381 -4.22 -4.34 -10.73
N ALA A 382 -3.19 -4.03 -11.53
CA ALA A 382 -3.33 -3.78 -12.97
C ALA A 382 -2.08 -4.25 -13.76
N PRO A 383 -1.74 -5.55 -13.74
CA PRO A 383 -0.52 -6.05 -14.37
C PRO A 383 -0.45 -5.76 -15.87
N GLU A 384 -1.59 -5.68 -16.55
CA GLU A 384 -1.70 -5.42 -17.99
C GLU A 384 -1.24 -4.02 -18.41
N ILE A 385 -1.17 -3.06 -17.48
CA ILE A 385 -0.63 -1.73 -17.74
C ILE A 385 0.73 -1.52 -17.06
N VAL A 386 0.97 -2.19 -15.93
CA VAL A 386 2.18 -2.03 -15.14
C VAL A 386 3.36 -2.74 -15.78
N VAL A 387 3.21 -4.02 -16.18
CA VAL A 387 4.31 -4.80 -16.77
C VAL A 387 4.85 -4.16 -18.04
N PRO A 388 4.02 -3.68 -18.99
CA PRO A 388 4.49 -2.91 -20.14
C PRO A 388 5.18 -1.59 -19.76
N ALA A 389 4.70 -0.91 -18.71
CA ALA A 389 5.29 0.35 -18.26
C ALA A 389 6.70 0.16 -17.70
N LEU A 390 6.89 -0.81 -16.80
CA LEU A 390 8.20 -1.16 -16.24
C LEU A 390 9.18 -1.58 -17.34
N ALA A 391 8.71 -2.40 -18.31
CA ALA A 391 9.52 -2.82 -19.44
C ALA A 391 9.96 -1.65 -20.32
N GLU A 392 9.05 -0.72 -20.62
CA GLU A 392 9.35 0.45 -21.44
C GLU A 392 10.28 1.43 -20.72
N MET A 393 10.06 1.71 -19.44
CA MET A 393 10.96 2.55 -18.65
C MET A 393 12.38 1.98 -18.63
N LYS A 394 12.54 0.66 -18.37
CA LYS A 394 13.83 -0.03 -18.42
C LYS A 394 14.46 0.03 -19.82
N ARG A 395 13.68 -0.22 -20.86
CA ARG A 395 14.15 -0.18 -22.26
C ARG A 395 14.60 1.21 -22.68
N ARG A 396 13.81 2.24 -22.35
CA ARG A 396 14.01 3.62 -22.81
C ARG A 396 15.15 4.32 -22.10
N TYR A 397 15.26 4.11 -20.79
CA TYR A 397 16.19 4.86 -19.94
C TYR A 397 17.36 4.01 -19.42
N GLY A 398 17.29 2.70 -19.58
CA GLY A 398 18.37 1.75 -19.35
C GLY A 398 19.06 1.87 -18.00
N GLY A 399 20.38 1.74 -17.99
CA GLY A 399 21.21 1.80 -16.79
C GLY A 399 21.23 3.15 -16.07
N ALA A 400 20.62 4.19 -16.65
CA ALA A 400 20.50 5.48 -15.96
C ALA A 400 19.52 5.38 -14.77
N ILE A 401 18.39 4.65 -14.94
CA ILE A 401 17.35 4.49 -13.93
C ILE A 401 17.20 3.07 -13.38
N TYR A 402 17.91 2.08 -13.96
CA TYR A 402 17.82 0.67 -13.56
C TYR A 402 19.22 0.13 -13.31
N ASN A 403 19.51 -0.14 -12.04
CA ASN A 403 20.86 -0.45 -11.57
C ASN A 403 20.93 -1.78 -10.79
N LYS A 404 21.93 -1.92 -9.89
CA LYS A 404 22.14 -3.10 -9.05
C LYS A 404 20.88 -3.53 -8.29
N TYR A 405 20.10 -2.59 -7.80
CA TYR A 405 18.95 -2.82 -6.95
C TYR A 405 17.59 -2.58 -7.63
N GLY A 406 17.56 -2.61 -8.96
CA GLY A 406 16.36 -2.32 -9.72
C GLY A 406 16.24 -0.83 -10.07
N PHE A 407 15.02 -0.33 -10.08
CA PHE A 407 14.78 1.08 -10.40
C PHE A 407 15.28 2.00 -9.28
N VAL A 408 15.85 3.13 -9.67
CA VAL A 408 16.07 4.26 -8.74
C VAL A 408 14.72 4.81 -8.27
N ASP A 409 14.73 5.59 -7.19
CA ASP A 409 13.54 6.17 -6.61
C ASP A 409 12.72 6.95 -7.64
N ALA A 410 13.32 7.94 -8.28
CA ALA A 410 12.63 8.77 -9.27
C ALA A 410 13.55 9.30 -10.37
N PHE A 411 12.96 9.81 -11.44
CA PHE A 411 13.64 10.53 -12.51
C PHE A 411 12.73 11.58 -13.15
N ASN A 412 13.32 12.63 -13.73
CA ASN A 412 12.56 13.72 -14.36
C ASN A 412 13.15 14.09 -15.73
N PRO A 413 12.55 13.59 -16.83
CA PRO A 413 13.03 13.89 -18.19
C PRO A 413 12.78 15.32 -18.65
N SER A 414 12.04 16.11 -17.88
CA SER A 414 11.77 17.52 -18.18
C SER A 414 12.76 18.48 -17.50
N PHE A 415 13.54 17.98 -16.51
CA PHE A 415 14.46 18.82 -15.75
C PHE A 415 15.89 18.75 -16.32
N HIS A 416 16.35 19.84 -16.93
CA HIS A 416 17.69 19.95 -17.55
C HIS A 416 18.52 21.12 -17.01
N THR A 417 18.02 21.82 -15.98
CA THR A 417 18.67 23.01 -15.45
C THR A 417 19.94 22.64 -14.69
N LYS A 418 21.06 23.21 -15.12
CA LYS A 418 22.34 23.07 -14.40
C LYS A 418 22.30 23.91 -13.13
N THR A 419 22.23 23.25 -11.99
CA THR A 419 22.21 23.86 -10.66
C THR A 419 22.79 22.88 -9.65
N GLU A 420 23.04 23.35 -8.45
CA GLU A 420 23.33 22.45 -7.32
C GLU A 420 22.07 21.65 -7.00
N LEU A 421 22.19 20.33 -6.99
CA LEU A 421 21.11 19.39 -6.72
C LEU A 421 21.24 18.88 -5.28
N ARG A 422 20.11 18.74 -4.59
CA ARG A 422 20.09 18.11 -3.25
C ARG A 422 20.30 16.60 -3.33
N THR A 423 19.70 15.98 -4.35
CA THR A 423 19.79 14.54 -4.62
C THR A 423 19.96 14.33 -6.11
N GLY A 424 20.44 13.15 -6.49
CA GLY A 424 20.50 12.76 -7.88
C GLY A 424 21.56 13.48 -8.71
N ARG A 425 21.42 13.36 -10.02
CA ARG A 425 22.32 13.93 -11.01
C ARG A 425 21.62 14.25 -12.32
N LEU A 426 22.19 15.17 -13.10
CA LEU A 426 21.78 15.36 -14.50
C LEU A 426 22.45 14.30 -15.40
N VAL A 427 21.63 13.58 -16.16
CA VAL A 427 22.09 12.64 -17.17
C VAL A 427 21.88 13.25 -18.54
N PRO A 428 22.94 13.40 -19.36
CA PRO A 428 22.83 13.97 -20.69
C PRO A 428 21.80 13.25 -21.55
N GLY A 429 20.90 14.00 -22.18
CA GLY A 429 19.85 13.45 -23.04
C GLY A 429 18.64 12.85 -22.30
N LEU A 430 18.69 12.73 -20.95
CA LEU A 430 17.58 12.22 -20.17
C LEU A 430 16.98 13.31 -19.26
N GLY A 431 17.79 13.99 -18.48
CA GLY A 431 17.34 14.93 -17.46
C GLY A 431 17.84 14.57 -16.07
N TRP A 432 17.08 14.91 -15.03
CA TRP A 432 17.42 14.55 -13.65
C TRP A 432 17.10 13.07 -13.37
N VAL A 433 18.00 12.42 -12.65
CA VAL A 433 17.83 11.02 -12.19
C VAL A 433 18.31 10.93 -10.75
N ASP A 434 17.54 10.31 -9.89
CA ASP A 434 17.96 10.05 -8.52
C ASP A 434 19.14 9.07 -8.47
N SER A 435 19.89 9.12 -7.38
CA SER A 435 21.07 8.28 -7.17
C SER A 435 20.81 7.14 -6.19
N VAL A 436 19.63 7.13 -5.53
CA VAL A 436 19.28 6.20 -4.47
C VAL A 436 17.99 5.43 -4.77
N GLN A 437 17.77 4.39 -4.00
CA GLN A 437 16.48 3.75 -3.79
C GLN A 437 16.02 4.07 -2.36
N LEU A 438 14.71 4.30 -2.16
CA LEU A 438 14.09 4.43 -0.85
C LEU A 438 13.50 3.11 -0.39
N GLY A 439 13.71 2.72 0.87
CA GLY A 439 13.23 1.45 1.39
C GLY A 439 11.72 1.32 1.37
N ILE A 440 11.01 2.40 1.69
CA ILE A 440 9.56 2.45 1.67
C ILE A 440 8.98 2.26 0.24
N ASP A 441 9.76 2.59 -0.79
CA ASP A 441 9.37 2.44 -2.19
C ASP A 441 9.76 1.07 -2.78
N GLN A 442 10.86 0.50 -2.31
CA GLN A 442 11.27 -0.85 -2.72
C GLN A 442 10.32 -1.93 -2.18
N GLY A 443 9.74 -1.70 -0.99
CA GLY A 443 8.80 -2.63 -0.37
C GLY A 443 7.61 -2.99 -1.25
N PRO A 444 6.78 -2.04 -1.66
CA PRO A 444 5.64 -2.30 -2.53
C PRO A 444 6.02 -3.01 -3.84
N ILE A 445 7.17 -2.72 -4.42
CA ILE A 445 7.62 -3.39 -5.65
C ILE A 445 7.78 -4.90 -5.41
N VAL A 446 8.63 -5.30 -4.46
CA VAL A 446 8.95 -6.72 -4.26
C VAL A 446 7.74 -7.52 -3.77
N LEU A 447 6.96 -6.95 -2.85
CA LEU A 447 5.85 -7.66 -2.23
C LEU A 447 4.63 -7.76 -3.14
N MET A 448 4.33 -6.72 -3.92
CA MET A 448 3.20 -6.76 -4.85
C MET A 448 3.50 -7.57 -6.12
N ILE A 449 4.76 -7.70 -6.52
CA ILE A 449 5.16 -8.66 -7.56
C ILE A 449 4.83 -10.08 -7.08
N GLU A 450 5.18 -10.43 -5.85
CA GLU A 450 4.93 -11.78 -5.33
C GLU A 450 3.44 -12.00 -5.06
N ASN A 451 2.70 -10.99 -4.61
CA ASN A 451 1.25 -11.05 -4.51
C ASN A 451 0.57 -11.25 -5.88
N TRP A 452 1.04 -10.58 -6.92
CA TRP A 452 0.53 -10.81 -8.28
C TRP A 452 0.77 -12.23 -8.79
N ARG A 453 1.93 -12.80 -8.48
CA ARG A 453 2.31 -14.14 -8.98
C ARG A 453 1.62 -15.28 -8.26
N SER A 454 1.60 -15.21 -6.95
CA SER A 454 1.26 -16.38 -6.13
C SER A 454 0.29 -16.08 -4.99
N ASP A 455 -0.11 -14.82 -4.78
CA ASP A 455 -0.82 -14.37 -3.58
C ASP A 455 -0.02 -14.62 -2.27
N PHE A 456 1.28 -14.75 -2.32
CA PHE A 456 2.07 -15.29 -1.21
C PHE A 456 1.89 -14.50 0.09
N VAL A 457 2.15 -13.18 0.08
CA VAL A 457 2.01 -12.37 1.30
C VAL A 457 0.57 -12.38 1.78
N TRP A 458 -0.39 -12.28 0.87
CA TRP A 458 -1.81 -12.34 1.21
C TRP A 458 -2.24 -13.69 1.79
N LYS A 459 -1.75 -14.81 1.25
CA LYS A 459 -2.04 -16.15 1.80
C LYS A 459 -1.54 -16.29 3.23
N VAL A 460 -0.34 -15.78 3.53
CA VAL A 460 0.22 -15.75 4.88
C VAL A 460 -0.66 -14.89 5.80
N MET A 461 -0.95 -13.65 5.40
CA MET A 461 -1.63 -12.66 6.24
C MET A 461 -3.13 -12.93 6.44
N ARG A 462 -3.80 -13.61 5.50
CA ARG A 462 -5.20 -14.06 5.70
C ARG A 462 -5.37 -14.98 6.91
N ARG A 463 -4.29 -15.64 7.36
CA ARG A 463 -4.29 -16.54 8.53
C ARG A 463 -4.09 -15.77 9.84
N ASN A 464 -3.53 -14.55 9.79
CA ASN A 464 -3.24 -13.77 11.00
C ASN A 464 -4.52 -13.42 11.76
N PRO A 465 -4.66 -13.81 13.04
CA PRO A 465 -5.88 -13.62 13.81
C PRO A 465 -6.17 -12.14 14.10
N TYR A 466 -5.15 -11.33 14.24
CA TYR A 466 -5.29 -9.89 14.56
C TYR A 466 -5.80 -9.11 13.35
N ILE A 467 -5.29 -9.39 12.16
CA ILE A 467 -5.81 -8.83 10.89
C ILE A 467 -7.28 -9.20 10.72
N ARG A 468 -7.62 -10.48 10.88
CA ARG A 468 -9.02 -10.94 10.75
C ARG A 468 -9.93 -10.24 11.76
N LYS A 469 -9.53 -10.17 13.02
CA LYS A 469 -10.29 -9.49 14.08
C LYS A 469 -10.46 -8.00 13.80
N GLY A 470 -9.41 -7.33 13.37
CA GLY A 470 -9.45 -5.90 13.02
C GLY A 470 -10.41 -5.61 11.88
N LEU A 471 -10.34 -6.40 10.79
CA LEU A 471 -11.27 -6.30 9.66
C LEU A 471 -12.73 -6.54 10.08
N GLN A 472 -12.99 -7.59 10.89
CA GLN A 472 -14.34 -7.88 11.39
C GLN A 472 -14.89 -6.72 12.25
N ARG A 473 -14.08 -6.15 13.14
CA ARG A 473 -14.47 -4.98 13.96
C ARG A 473 -14.62 -3.69 13.15
N ALA A 474 -13.91 -3.55 12.04
CA ALA A 474 -14.12 -2.49 11.06
C ALA A 474 -15.40 -2.70 10.20
N GLY A 475 -16.07 -3.84 10.35
CA GLY A 475 -17.32 -4.16 9.67
C GLY A 475 -17.15 -4.78 8.28
N PHE A 476 -15.97 -5.33 7.98
CA PHE A 476 -15.76 -6.09 6.75
C PHE A 476 -16.43 -7.46 6.82
N THR A 477 -17.01 -7.87 5.71
CA THR A 477 -17.64 -9.18 5.50
C THR A 477 -17.35 -9.69 4.08
N GLY A 478 -17.61 -10.96 3.84
CA GLY A 478 -17.47 -11.60 2.52
C GLY A 478 -16.11 -12.23 2.26
N GLY A 479 -15.99 -12.83 1.09
CA GLY A 479 -14.75 -13.40 0.57
C GLY A 479 -14.05 -14.37 1.52
N TRP A 480 -12.73 -14.26 1.58
CA TRP A 480 -11.89 -15.13 2.41
C TRP A 480 -12.09 -14.91 3.92
N LEU A 481 -12.63 -13.76 4.32
CA LEU A 481 -12.82 -13.43 5.75
C LEU A 481 -13.88 -14.34 6.42
N GLU A 482 -14.84 -14.86 5.65
CA GLU A 482 -15.87 -15.79 6.12
C GLU A 482 -15.43 -17.26 6.04
N GLN A 483 -14.32 -17.53 5.39
CA GLN A 483 -13.78 -18.89 5.30
C GLN A 483 -13.05 -19.25 6.58
N PRO A 484 -13.13 -20.56 7.02
CA PRO A 484 -12.30 -21.06 8.10
C PRO A 484 -10.81 -20.82 7.79
N VAL A 485 -10.03 -20.55 8.83
CA VAL A 485 -8.57 -20.53 8.69
C VAL A 485 -8.13 -21.97 8.38
N THR A 486 -7.68 -22.20 7.16
CA THR A 486 -7.08 -23.49 6.80
C THR A 486 -5.70 -23.55 7.44
N PRO A 487 -5.39 -24.57 8.27
CA PRO A 487 -4.01 -24.80 8.69
C PRO A 487 -3.11 -25.00 7.47
N PRO A 488 -1.85 -24.67 7.56
CA PRO A 488 -0.88 -24.81 6.48
C PRO A 488 -0.66 -26.25 6.05
#